data_c777c484fe46286f550abd679e410df3
#
_entry.id   c777c484fe46286f550abd679e410df3
#
_cell.length_a   1.000
_cell.length_b   1.000
_cell.length_c   1.000
_cell.angle_alpha   90.00
_cell.angle_beta   90.00
_cell.angle_gamma   90.00
#
_symmetry.space_group_name_H-M   'P 1'
#
loop_
_entity.id
_entity.type
_entity.pdbx_description
1 polymer ?
#
loop_
_entity_poly.entity_id
_entity_poly.type
_entity_poly.pdbx_seq_one_letter_code
_entity_poly.pdbx_strand_id
1 'polypeptide(L)' 'MTQCERILKYMDDFGYITTYQAVVDLGIVSPARRICDLRQRGVNIISEDVTTKNRYGEPTHYFKYRRG' A
#
# COMPACT_ATOMS: atom_id res chain seq x y z
N MET A 1 -4.29 6.00 16.41
CA MET A 1 -4.57 5.19 15.21
C MET A 1 -3.55 4.08 15.07
N THR A 2 -3.99 2.85 14.78
CA THR A 2 -3.08 1.77 14.44
C THR A 2 -2.57 1.93 13.00
N GLN A 3 -1.53 1.18 12.66
CA GLN A 3 -1.01 1.20 11.28
C GLN A 3 -2.07 0.73 10.27
N CYS A 4 -2.83 -0.29 10.63
CA CYS A 4 -3.93 -0.78 9.77
C CYS A 4 -4.99 0.28 9.54
N GLU A 5 -5.38 1.02 10.58
CA GLU A 5 -6.34 2.09 10.48
C GLU A 5 -5.84 3.23 9.59
N ARG A 6 -4.55 3.57 9.68
CA ARG A 6 -3.93 4.58 8.82
C ARG A 6 -3.99 4.19 7.34
N ILE A 7 -3.72 2.91 7.05
CA ILE A 7 -3.80 2.40 5.67
C ILE A 7 -5.23 2.50 5.15
N LEU A 8 -6.22 2.07 5.94
CA LEU A 8 -7.62 2.13 5.54
C LEU A 8 -8.07 3.57 5.30
N LYS A 9 -7.71 4.49 6.20
CA LYS A 9 -8.04 5.90 6.05
C LYS A 9 -7.40 6.49 4.79
N TYR A 10 -6.15 6.17 4.53
CA TYR A 10 -5.43 6.64 3.35
C TYR A 10 -6.11 6.17 2.06
N MET A 11 -6.49 4.89 2.00
CA MET A 11 -7.23 4.35 0.85
C MET A 11 -8.60 5.01 0.68
N ASP A 12 -9.29 5.31 1.77
CA ASP A 12 -10.59 5.99 1.71
C ASP A 12 -10.44 7.44 1.23
N ASP A 13 -9.38 8.13 1.67
CA ASP A 13 -9.15 9.53 1.30
C ASP A 13 -8.64 9.68 -0.14
N PHE A 14 -7.76 8.78 -0.60
CA PHE A 14 -7.09 8.90 -1.90
C PHE A 14 -7.44 7.80 -2.91
N GLY A 15 -8.22 6.82 -2.51
CA GLY A 15 -8.66 5.72 -3.37
C GLY A 15 -7.69 4.54 -3.46
N TYR A 16 -6.44 4.72 -3.08
CA TYR A 16 -5.42 3.68 -3.09
C TYR A 16 -4.25 4.05 -2.20
N ILE A 17 -3.37 3.09 -1.95
CA ILE A 17 -2.09 3.33 -1.29
C ILE A 17 -1.01 2.47 -1.97
N THR A 18 0.16 3.04 -2.21
CA THR A 18 1.32 2.30 -2.69
C THR A 18 2.24 1.93 -1.53
N THR A 19 3.11 0.95 -1.75
CA THR A 19 4.14 0.60 -0.76
C THR A 19 4.96 1.82 -0.37
N TYR A 20 5.36 2.62 -1.35
CA TYR A 20 6.15 3.84 -1.11
C TYR A 20 5.39 4.85 -0.24
N GLN A 21 4.12 5.10 -0.57
CA GLN A 21 3.29 6.03 0.19
C GLN A 21 3.10 5.57 1.64
N ALA A 22 2.92 4.28 1.86
CA ALA A 22 2.77 3.74 3.20
C ALA A 22 4.03 3.98 4.04
N VAL A 23 5.20 3.83 3.45
CA VAL A 23 6.48 4.07 4.15
C VAL A 23 6.69 5.55 4.40
N VAL A 24 6.56 6.38 3.37
CA VAL A 24 6.94 7.81 3.43
C VAL A 24 5.88 8.64 4.14
N ASP A 25 4.61 8.46 3.78
CA ASP A 25 3.53 9.29 4.31
C ASP A 25 3.03 8.81 5.67
N LEU A 26 3.03 7.51 5.92
CA LEU A 26 2.47 6.93 7.14
C LEU A 26 3.53 6.35 8.08
N GLY A 27 4.79 6.25 7.64
CA GLY A 27 5.86 5.70 8.47
C GLY A 27 5.71 4.21 8.75
N ILE A 28 5.09 3.47 7.86
CA ILE A 28 4.85 2.03 8.04
C ILE A 28 6.01 1.24 7.44
N VAL A 29 6.74 0.50 8.27
CA VAL A 29 7.95 -0.22 7.85
C VAL A 29 7.64 -1.42 6.96
N SER A 30 6.55 -2.15 7.24
CA SER A 30 6.17 -3.36 6.52
C SER A 30 4.75 -3.27 6.00
N PRO A 31 4.51 -2.51 4.90
CA PRO A 31 3.16 -2.34 4.37
C PRO A 31 2.50 -3.66 3.97
N ALA A 32 3.23 -4.57 3.34
CA ALA A 32 2.68 -5.86 2.89
C ALA A 32 2.15 -6.68 4.06
N ARG A 33 2.83 -6.64 5.19
CA ARG A 33 2.39 -7.34 6.40
C ARG A 33 1.09 -6.75 6.93
N ARG A 34 0.97 -5.44 6.93
CA ARG A 34 -0.27 -4.77 7.38
C ARG A 34 -1.43 -5.08 6.45
N ILE A 35 -1.17 -5.14 5.14
CA ILE A 35 -2.18 -5.55 4.16
C ILE A 35 -2.63 -6.99 4.45
N CYS A 36 -1.72 -7.89 4.74
CA CYS A 36 -2.04 -9.26 5.13
C CYS A 36 -2.92 -9.31 6.38
N ASP A 37 -2.59 -8.53 7.39
CA ASP A 37 -3.38 -8.44 8.62
C ASP A 37 -4.81 -7.96 8.34
N LEU A 38 -4.96 -6.96 7.48
CA LEU A 38 -6.27 -6.44 7.08
C LEU A 38 -7.10 -7.50 6.34
N ARG A 39 -6.47 -8.24 5.43
CA ARG A 39 -7.14 -9.33 4.71
C ARG A 39 -7.62 -10.43 5.65
N GLN A 40 -6.82 -10.75 6.67
CA GLN A 40 -7.21 -11.73 7.69
C GLN A 40 -8.41 -11.26 8.52
N ARG A 41 -8.60 -9.95 8.65
CA ARG A 41 -9.77 -9.36 9.32
C ARG A 41 -11.00 -9.28 8.44
N GLY A 42 -10.91 -9.73 7.19
CA GLY A 42 -12.02 -9.74 6.25
C GLY A 42 -12.09 -8.51 5.35
N VAL A 43 -11.09 -7.63 5.38
CA VAL A 43 -11.06 -6.47 4.48
C VAL A 43 -10.61 -6.94 3.09
N ASN A 44 -11.41 -6.64 2.08
CA ASN A 44 -11.09 -7.00 0.70
C ASN A 44 -10.15 -5.95 0.10
N ILE A 45 -8.90 -6.34 -0.13
CA ILE A 45 -7.87 -5.46 -0.69
C ILE A 45 -7.31 -6.10 -1.96
N ILE A 46 -7.35 -5.34 -3.04
CA ILE A 46 -6.81 -5.74 -4.33
C ILE A 46 -5.42 -5.14 -4.47
N SER A 47 -4.45 -5.98 -4.84
CA SER A 47 -3.08 -5.52 -5.13
C SER A 47 -2.85 -5.51 -6.64
N GLU A 48 -2.20 -4.45 -7.11
CA GLU A 48 -1.81 -4.28 -8.51
C GLU A 48 -0.31 -4.07 -8.56
N ASP A 49 0.36 -4.74 -9.50
CA ASP A 49 1.79 -4.56 -9.74
C ASP A 49 1.97 -3.42 -10.73
N VAL A 50 2.67 -2.36 -10.31
CA VAL A 50 2.91 -1.20 -11.15
C VAL A 50 4.39 -1.17 -11.51
N THR A 51 4.67 -1.15 -12.81
CA THR A 51 6.04 -1.05 -13.32
C THR A 51 6.40 0.40 -13.61
N THR A 52 7.58 0.81 -13.18
CA THR A 52 8.11 2.15 -13.42
C THR A 52 9.61 2.06 -13.67
N LYS A 53 10.24 3.19 -13.88
CA LYS A 53 11.70 3.27 -14.02
C LYS A 53 12.29 4.10 -12.90
N ASN A 54 13.45 3.68 -12.40
CA ASN A 54 14.18 4.45 -11.41
C ASN A 54 14.98 5.58 -12.07
N ARG A 55 15.77 6.29 -11.26
CA ARG A 55 16.59 7.42 -11.73
C ARG A 55 17.54 7.04 -12.87
N TYR A 56 18.01 5.81 -12.91
CA TYR A 56 18.95 5.31 -13.91
C TYR A 56 18.27 4.65 -15.10
N GLY A 57 16.96 4.77 -15.23
CA GLY A 57 16.20 4.19 -16.32
C GLY A 57 16.01 2.68 -16.23
N GLU A 58 16.34 2.07 -15.09
CA GLU A 58 16.16 0.65 -14.88
C GLU A 58 14.72 0.35 -14.48
N PRO A 59 14.13 -0.75 -14.99
CA PRO A 59 12.75 -1.10 -14.63
C PRO A 59 12.68 -1.50 -13.13
N THR A 60 11.75 -0.90 -12.44
CA THR A 60 11.41 -1.26 -11.07
C THR A 60 9.90 -1.42 -10.96
N HIS A 61 9.44 -2.11 -9.93
CA HIS A 61 8.01 -2.24 -9.71
C HIS A 61 7.68 -2.15 -8.23
N TYR A 62 6.43 -1.75 -7.97
CA TYR A 62 5.90 -1.64 -6.62
C TYR A 62 4.44 -2.08 -6.63
N PHE A 63 3.91 -2.38 -5.46
CA PHE A 63 2.51 -2.75 -5.32
C PHE A 63 1.67 -1.53 -4.97
N LYS A 64 0.50 -1.46 -5.61
CA LYS A 64 -0.54 -0.50 -5.34
C LYS A 64 -1.73 -1.27 -4.79
N TYR A 65 -2.24 -0.84 -3.65
CA TYR A 65 -3.34 -1.51 -2.97
C TYR A 65 -4.57 -0.63 -2.99
N ARG A 66 -5.71 -1.23 -3.26
CA ARG A 66 -7.01 -0.55 -3.21
C ARG A 66 -8.07 -1.47 -2.64
N ARG A 67 -9.13 -0.91 -2.12
CA ARG A 67 -10.25 -1.69 -1.61
C ARG A 67 -11.08 -2.22 -2.78
N GLY A 68 -11.44 -3.48 -2.69
CA GLY A 68 -12.28 -4.14 -3.68
C GLY A 68 -13.77 -3.93 -3.43
#